data_724bd41e43652f88e4310b9a6ca0fb64
#
_entry.id   724bd41e43652f88e4310b9a6ca0fb64
#
_cell.length_a   1.000
_cell.length_b   1.000
_cell.length_c   1.000
_cell.angle_alpha   90.00
_cell.angle_beta   90.00
_cell.angle_gamma   90.00
#
_symmetry.space_group_name_H-M   'P 1'
#
loop_
_entity.id
_entity.type
_entity.pdbx_description
1 polymer ?
#
loop_
_entity_poly.entity_id
_entity_poly.type
_entity_poly.pdbx_seq_one_letter_code
_entity_poly.pdbx_strand_id
1 'polypeptide(L)'
;HYDDVIETILMGMLYGAQIQTMMPKLHSTNFEGMELIRPLYLVREDDIKAWRDYNGLHFIQCACKFTDTCTTCNNEENRSKRVEIKELIKKLKEVNQYVEGNIFKSVENVNLETVVAYKKDGVKHHFLDDYDTKK
;
A
#
# COMPACT_ATOMS: atom_id res chain seq x y z
N HIS A 1 6.27 -6.11 1.63
CA HIS A 1 5.58 -7.15 2.39
C HIS A 1 4.12 -6.79 2.64
N TYR A 2 3.34 -7.74 3.16
CA TYR A 2 1.89 -7.63 3.38
C TYR A 2 1.49 -6.39 4.21
N ASP A 3 2.22 -6.11 5.28
CA ASP A 3 1.95 -4.98 6.17
C ASP A 3 2.13 -3.63 5.47
N ASP A 4 3.15 -3.47 4.61
CA ASP A 4 3.31 -2.26 3.78
C ASP A 4 2.12 -2.02 2.84
N VAL A 5 1.54 -3.10 2.31
CA VAL A 5 0.37 -3.01 1.41
C VAL A 5 -0.82 -2.44 2.18
N ILE A 6 -1.12 -2.99 3.35
CA ILE A 6 -2.22 -2.52 4.22
C ILE A 6 -2.00 -1.06 4.64
N GLU A 7 -0.80 -0.73 5.08
CA GLU A 7 -0.45 0.65 5.45
C GLU A 7 -0.63 1.61 4.27
N THR A 8 -0.20 1.21 3.07
CA THR A 8 -0.32 2.03 1.86
C THR A 8 -1.78 2.29 1.49
N ILE A 9 -2.66 1.27 1.61
CA ILE A 9 -4.10 1.43 1.36
C ILE A 9 -4.69 2.47 2.31
N LEU A 10 -4.45 2.33 3.62
CA LEU A 10 -4.97 3.27 4.62
C LEU A 10 -4.38 4.67 4.48
N MET A 11 -3.08 4.79 4.19
CA MET A 11 -2.46 6.08 3.91
C MET A 11 -3.09 6.76 2.70
N GLY A 12 -3.34 6.01 1.62
CA GLY A 12 -4.03 6.51 0.44
C GLY A 12 -5.42 7.04 0.75
N MET A 13 -6.20 6.31 1.54
CA MET A 13 -7.55 6.70 1.94
C MET A 13 -7.57 7.91 2.89
N LEU A 14 -6.78 7.87 3.96
CA LEU A 14 -6.86 8.84 5.05
C LEU A 14 -6.12 10.15 4.76
N TYR A 15 -5.03 10.10 4.00
CA TYR A 15 -4.22 11.28 3.71
C TYR A 15 -4.18 11.67 2.23
N GLY A 16 -4.50 10.73 1.32
CA GLY A 16 -4.43 10.94 -0.12
C GLY A 16 -5.78 11.05 -0.81
N ALA A 17 -6.91 10.83 -0.10
CA ALA A 17 -8.26 10.78 -0.67
C ALA A 17 -8.36 9.81 -1.89
N GLN A 18 -7.62 8.71 -1.85
CA GLN A 18 -7.54 7.74 -2.95
C GLN A 18 -7.57 6.32 -2.41
N ILE A 19 -8.30 5.43 -3.11
CA ILE A 19 -8.21 3.98 -2.90
C ILE A 19 -7.19 3.45 -3.90
N GLN A 20 -5.99 3.18 -3.42
CA GLN A 20 -4.90 2.62 -4.21
C GLN A 20 -3.97 1.76 -3.35
N THR A 21 -3.25 0.87 -3.99
CA THR A 21 -2.29 0.00 -3.32
C THR A 21 -1.00 -0.13 -4.13
N MET A 22 0.00 -0.75 -3.53
CA MET A 22 1.18 -1.19 -4.26
C MET A 22 0.83 -2.42 -5.10
N MET A 23 1.10 -2.38 -6.40
CA MET A 23 0.88 -3.54 -7.28
C MET A 23 1.95 -4.61 -7.04
N PRO A 24 1.59 -5.90 -6.98
CA PRO A 24 2.55 -7.00 -6.81
C PRO A 24 3.51 -7.12 -8.00
N LYS A 25 3.08 -6.68 -9.18
CA LYS A 25 3.85 -6.62 -10.42
C LYS A 25 3.42 -5.42 -11.24
N LEU A 26 4.37 -4.70 -11.82
CA LEU A 26 4.08 -3.58 -12.72
C LEU A 26 5.24 -3.36 -13.70
N HIS A 27 4.93 -2.80 -14.87
CA HIS A 27 5.94 -2.35 -15.80
C HIS A 27 6.66 -1.11 -15.26
N SER A 28 7.99 -1.07 -15.41
CA SER A 28 8.78 0.08 -15.00
C SER A 28 8.49 1.28 -15.90
N THR A 29 8.20 2.43 -15.30
CA THR A 29 8.08 3.70 -16.04
C THR A 29 9.42 4.34 -16.36
N ASN A 30 10.47 3.97 -15.62
CA ASN A 30 11.80 4.56 -15.74
C ASN A 30 12.76 3.75 -16.63
N PHE A 31 12.46 2.45 -16.82
CA PHE A 31 13.31 1.54 -17.58
C PHE A 31 12.42 0.72 -18.52
N GLU A 32 12.52 1.00 -19.81
CA GLU A 32 11.76 0.31 -20.84
C GLU A 32 12.09 -1.20 -20.85
N GLY A 33 11.04 -2.03 -20.98
CA GLY A 33 11.17 -3.48 -20.98
C GLY A 33 11.43 -4.14 -19.62
N MET A 34 11.57 -3.35 -18.54
CA MET A 34 11.75 -3.89 -17.19
C MET A 34 10.43 -3.97 -16.42
N GLU A 35 10.33 -4.97 -15.57
CA GLU A 35 9.21 -5.16 -14.64
C GLU A 35 9.69 -5.07 -13.20
N LEU A 36 8.90 -4.42 -12.36
CA LEU A 36 9.06 -4.46 -10.91
C LEU A 36 8.18 -5.56 -10.36
N ILE A 37 8.74 -6.47 -9.58
CA ILE A 37 8.02 -7.52 -8.88
C ILE A 37 8.23 -7.41 -7.37
N ARG A 38 7.24 -7.86 -6.59
CA ARG A 38 7.30 -7.88 -5.11
C ARG A 38 7.08 -9.31 -4.60
N PRO A 39 8.12 -10.16 -4.57
CA PRO A 39 7.97 -11.58 -4.20
C PRO A 39 7.41 -11.79 -2.80
N LEU A 40 7.67 -10.87 -1.86
CA LEU A 40 7.23 -10.96 -0.47
C LEU A 40 5.87 -10.28 -0.23
N TYR A 41 5.09 -10.01 -1.29
CA TYR A 41 3.83 -9.25 -1.23
C TYR A 41 2.83 -9.79 -0.21
N LEU A 42 2.75 -11.12 -0.05
CA LEU A 42 1.84 -11.81 0.87
C LEU A 42 2.51 -12.25 2.18
N VAL A 43 3.77 -11.92 2.39
CA VAL A 43 4.53 -12.33 3.59
C VAL A 43 4.43 -11.23 4.65
N ARG A 44 4.17 -11.61 5.90
CA ARG A 44 4.10 -10.69 7.04
C ARG A 44 5.49 -10.14 7.41
N GLU A 45 5.54 -8.89 7.88
CA GLU A 45 6.78 -8.28 8.35
C GLU A 45 7.42 -9.09 9.49
N ASP A 46 6.60 -9.59 10.41
CA ASP A 46 7.08 -10.38 11.55
C ASP A 46 7.66 -11.73 11.13
N ASP A 47 7.09 -12.37 10.10
CA ASP A 47 7.66 -13.62 9.54
C ASP A 47 9.03 -13.38 8.89
N ILE A 48 9.18 -12.24 8.19
CA ILE A 48 10.47 -11.82 7.61
C ILE A 48 11.50 -11.58 8.71
N LYS A 49 11.12 -10.90 9.79
CA LYS A 49 12.00 -10.67 10.95
C LYS A 49 12.40 -11.98 11.62
N ALA A 50 11.45 -12.88 11.86
CA ALA A 50 11.71 -14.18 12.45
C ALA A 50 12.65 -15.02 11.58
N TRP A 51 12.45 -15.01 10.26
CA TRP A 51 13.32 -15.70 9.30
C TRP A 51 14.75 -15.12 9.31
N ARG A 52 14.87 -13.78 9.34
CA ARG A 52 16.16 -13.09 9.48
C ARG A 52 16.90 -13.53 10.73
N ASP A 53 16.21 -13.53 11.87
CA ASP A 53 16.81 -13.83 13.18
C ASP A 53 17.21 -15.31 13.26
N TYR A 54 16.37 -16.21 12.74
CA TYR A 54 16.68 -17.63 12.66
C TYR A 54 17.95 -17.93 11.83
N ASN A 55 18.17 -17.18 10.75
CA ASN A 55 19.32 -17.34 9.87
C ASN A 55 20.54 -16.48 10.29
N GLY A 56 20.45 -15.72 11.38
CA GLY A 56 21.54 -14.85 11.84
C GLY A 56 21.92 -13.75 10.86
N LEU A 57 20.95 -13.28 10.03
CA LEU A 57 21.21 -12.29 8.98
C LEU A 57 21.18 -10.88 9.56
N HIS A 58 22.12 -10.07 9.12
CA HIS A 58 22.20 -8.65 9.47
C HIS A 58 21.99 -7.80 8.24
N PHE A 59 20.90 -7.02 8.22
CA PHE A 59 20.61 -6.10 7.14
C PHE A 59 20.95 -4.65 7.55
N ILE A 60 21.36 -3.86 6.59
CA ILE A 60 21.54 -2.42 6.76
C ILE A 60 20.16 -1.80 7.02
N GLN A 61 19.95 -1.22 8.19
CA GLN A 61 18.67 -0.63 8.59
C GLN A 61 18.30 0.60 7.76
N CYS A 62 19.28 1.36 7.30
CA CYS A 62 19.09 2.53 6.45
C CYS A 62 20.28 2.70 5.52
N ALA A 63 20.09 2.41 4.23
CA ALA A 63 21.10 2.70 3.20
C ALA A 63 21.31 4.21 2.99
N CYS A 64 20.38 5.03 3.45
CA CYS A 64 20.38 6.48 3.29
C CYS A 64 21.43 7.21 4.14
N LYS A 65 22.09 6.55 5.09
CA LYS A 65 23.21 7.13 5.84
C LYS A 65 24.43 7.46 4.96
N PHE A 66 24.44 6.95 3.72
CA PHE A 66 25.51 7.21 2.76
C PHE A 66 25.24 8.37 1.82
N THR A 67 24.03 8.95 1.85
CA THR A 67 23.67 10.12 1.03
C THR A 67 23.06 11.17 1.94
N ASP A 68 23.74 12.31 2.07
CA ASP A 68 23.26 13.48 2.85
C ASP A 68 21.93 14.06 2.29
N THR A 69 21.40 13.47 1.22
CA THR A 69 20.23 13.92 0.47
C THR A 69 19.06 12.95 0.49
N CYS A 70 18.97 12.03 1.45
CA CYS A 70 17.81 11.13 1.54
C CYS A 70 16.55 11.89 1.96
N THR A 71 15.76 12.30 0.98
CA THR A 71 14.45 12.93 1.19
C THR A 71 13.43 12.02 1.88
N THR A 72 13.58 10.71 1.75
CA THR A 72 12.66 9.72 2.36
C THR A 72 12.92 9.53 3.85
N CYS A 73 14.20 9.56 4.28
CA CYS A 73 14.57 9.43 5.70
C CYS A 73 14.44 10.74 6.47
N ASN A 74 14.60 11.88 5.79
CA ASN A 74 14.50 13.20 6.39
C ASN A 74 13.06 13.76 6.40
N ASN A 75 12.11 13.06 5.80
CA ASN A 75 10.72 13.49 5.81
C ASN A 75 10.02 12.94 7.07
N GLU A 76 10.25 13.64 8.20
CA GLU A 76 9.67 13.32 9.53
C GLU A 76 8.15 13.19 9.46
N GLU A 77 7.49 13.97 8.63
CA GLU A 77 6.04 13.97 8.45
C GLU A 77 5.52 12.65 7.89
N ASN A 78 6.17 12.08 6.86
CA ASN A 78 5.76 10.79 6.29
C ASN A 78 6.09 9.62 7.22
N ARG A 79 7.15 9.73 8.02
CA ARG A 79 7.49 8.75 9.04
C ARG A 79 6.45 8.76 10.16
N SER A 80 6.01 9.93 10.59
CA SER A 80 4.96 10.12 11.59
C SER A 80 3.64 9.49 11.14
N LYS A 81 3.20 9.77 9.91
CA LYS A 81 1.96 9.21 9.34
C LYS A 81 1.98 7.67 9.27
N ARG A 82 3.09 7.05 8.91
CA ARG A 82 3.20 5.58 8.93
C ARG A 82 3.08 5.00 10.33
N VAL A 83 3.68 5.64 11.32
CA VAL A 83 3.58 5.21 12.73
C VAL A 83 2.13 5.30 13.19
N GLU A 84 1.44 6.40 12.89
CA GLU A 84 0.02 6.58 13.21
C GLU A 84 -0.87 5.48 12.58
N ILE A 85 -0.61 5.14 11.31
CA ILE A 85 -1.33 4.05 10.62
C ILE A 85 -1.07 2.70 11.28
N LYS A 86 0.16 2.39 11.64
CA LYS A 86 0.50 1.13 12.35
C LYS A 86 -0.24 1.04 13.69
N GLU A 87 -0.29 2.11 14.45
CA GLU A 87 -1.04 2.17 15.71
C GLU A 87 -2.55 2.04 15.49
N LEU A 88 -3.09 2.68 14.45
CA LEU A 88 -4.49 2.56 14.08
C LEU A 88 -4.85 1.11 13.74
N ILE A 89 -4.06 0.44 12.89
CA ILE A 89 -4.27 -0.97 12.53
C ILE A 89 -4.26 -1.84 13.77
N LYS A 90 -3.31 -1.62 14.68
CA LYS A 90 -3.22 -2.37 15.93
C LYS A 90 -4.48 -2.23 16.78
N LYS A 91 -4.98 -1.01 16.97
CA LYS A 91 -6.23 -0.75 17.70
C LYS A 91 -7.45 -1.40 17.04
N LEU A 92 -7.55 -1.30 15.71
CA LEU A 92 -8.65 -1.93 14.97
C LEU A 92 -8.61 -3.45 15.08
N LYS A 93 -7.42 -4.04 15.13
CA LYS A 93 -7.23 -5.49 15.29
C LYS A 93 -7.69 -6.01 16.65
N GLU A 94 -7.61 -5.20 17.70
CA GLU A 94 -8.15 -5.54 19.03
C GLU A 94 -9.66 -5.72 19.00
N VAL A 95 -10.36 -4.97 18.13
CA VAL A 95 -11.82 -5.04 17.97
C VAL A 95 -12.23 -6.11 16.94
N ASN A 96 -11.48 -6.24 15.87
CA ASN A 96 -11.75 -7.19 14.79
C ASN A 96 -10.46 -7.83 14.28
N GLN A 97 -10.26 -9.11 14.62
CA GLN A 97 -9.07 -9.87 14.21
C GLN A 97 -8.90 -10.00 12.70
N TYR A 98 -9.96 -9.81 11.90
CA TYR A 98 -9.93 -9.91 10.43
C TYR A 98 -9.67 -8.58 9.73
N VAL A 99 -9.51 -7.48 10.47
CA VAL A 99 -9.44 -6.13 9.90
C VAL A 99 -8.33 -5.99 8.85
N GLU A 100 -7.16 -6.55 9.11
CA GLU A 100 -6.01 -6.49 8.18
C GLU A 100 -6.34 -7.18 6.85
N GLY A 101 -6.93 -8.39 6.92
CA GLY A 101 -7.37 -9.12 5.74
C GLY A 101 -8.50 -8.41 4.99
N ASN A 102 -9.42 -7.77 5.70
CA ASN A 102 -10.50 -7.00 5.11
C ASN A 102 -9.98 -5.76 4.38
N ILE A 103 -9.02 -5.03 4.97
CA ILE A 103 -8.37 -3.89 4.31
C ILE A 103 -7.66 -4.36 3.04
N PHE A 104 -6.87 -5.43 3.13
CA PHE A 104 -6.14 -5.99 2.00
C PHE A 104 -7.09 -6.38 0.85
N LYS A 105 -8.14 -7.14 1.16
CA LYS A 105 -9.12 -7.62 0.17
C LYS A 105 -10.00 -6.50 -0.39
N SER A 106 -10.16 -5.38 0.30
CA SER A 106 -11.03 -4.29 -0.16
C SER A 106 -10.61 -3.72 -1.52
N VAL A 107 -9.31 -3.74 -1.84
CA VAL A 107 -8.79 -3.27 -3.13
C VAL A 107 -8.84 -4.34 -4.22
N GLU A 108 -9.10 -5.61 -3.86
CA GLU A 108 -9.34 -6.71 -4.80
C GLU A 108 -10.83 -6.85 -5.16
N ASN A 109 -11.72 -6.31 -4.31
CA ASN A 109 -13.18 -6.43 -4.44
C ASN A 109 -13.86 -5.07 -4.66
N VAL A 110 -13.28 -4.24 -5.52
CA VAL A 110 -13.88 -2.94 -5.86
C VAL A 110 -15.06 -3.16 -6.81
N ASN A 111 -16.28 -2.83 -6.34
CA ASN A 111 -17.47 -2.85 -7.18
C ASN A 111 -17.65 -1.49 -7.86
N LEU A 112 -17.35 -1.41 -9.16
CA LEU A 112 -17.43 -0.17 -9.93
C LEU A 112 -18.85 0.38 -10.08
N GLU A 113 -19.88 -0.46 -9.92
CA GLU A 113 -21.29 -0.01 -10.00
C GLU A 113 -21.73 0.79 -8.77
N THR A 114 -21.01 0.66 -7.65
CA THR A 114 -21.30 1.34 -6.38
C THR A 114 -20.25 2.40 -6.02
N VAL A 115 -19.40 2.77 -6.97
CA VAL A 115 -18.37 3.82 -6.81
C VAL A 115 -18.81 5.07 -7.56
N VAL A 116 -18.76 6.22 -6.90
CA VAL A 116 -19.17 7.50 -7.50
C VAL A 116 -18.34 7.87 -8.72
N ALA A 117 -17.02 7.61 -8.66
CA ALA A 117 -16.12 7.84 -9.78
C ALA A 117 -14.87 6.96 -9.64
N TYR A 118 -14.25 6.61 -10.76
CA TYR A 118 -12.97 5.91 -10.81
C TYR A 118 -12.11 6.43 -11.95
N LYS A 119 -10.81 6.17 -11.90
CA LYS A 119 -9.87 6.48 -12.97
C LYS A 119 -9.41 5.20 -13.65
N LYS A 120 -9.44 5.18 -14.98
CA LYS A 120 -8.89 4.11 -15.80
C LYS A 120 -8.15 4.72 -16.99
N ASP A 121 -6.93 4.28 -17.25
CA ASP A 121 -6.10 4.77 -18.37
C ASP A 121 -5.97 6.30 -18.42
N GLY A 122 -5.86 6.94 -17.23
CA GLY A 122 -5.76 8.39 -17.08
C GLY A 122 -7.10 9.14 -17.22
N VAL A 123 -8.18 8.45 -17.60
CA VAL A 123 -9.52 9.04 -17.77
C VAL A 123 -10.34 8.84 -16.50
N LYS A 124 -11.03 9.89 -16.05
CA LYS A 124 -11.98 9.83 -14.94
C LYS A 124 -13.37 9.45 -15.49
N HIS A 125 -13.93 8.38 -14.95
CA HIS A 125 -15.30 7.94 -15.19
C HIS A 125 -16.15 8.30 -13.97
N HIS A 126 -17.33 8.85 -14.22
CA HIS A 126 -18.27 9.25 -13.18
C HIS A 126 -19.60 8.51 -13.37
N PHE A 127 -20.30 8.19 -12.29
CA PHE A 127 -21.56 7.44 -12.37
C PHE A 127 -22.64 8.13 -13.26
N LEU A 128 -22.57 9.45 -13.42
CA LEU A 128 -23.48 10.22 -14.27
C LEU A 128 -23.21 10.04 -15.77
N ASP A 129 -22.02 9.58 -16.16
CA ASP A 129 -21.66 9.48 -17.59
C ASP A 129 -22.60 8.53 -18.35
N ASP A 130 -23.05 7.45 -17.67
CA ASP A 130 -23.93 6.43 -18.26
C ASP A 130 -25.31 6.33 -17.59
N TYR A 131 -25.65 7.26 -16.68
CA TYR A 131 -26.85 7.14 -15.83
C TYR A 131 -28.13 7.09 -16.64
N ASP A 132 -28.27 7.93 -17.65
CA ASP A 132 -29.48 8.02 -18.49
C ASP A 132 -29.52 6.98 -19.64
N THR A 133 -28.39 6.32 -19.94
CA THR A 133 -28.29 5.34 -21.03
C THR A 133 -28.52 3.90 -20.55
N LYS A 134 -28.37 3.62 -19.25
CA LYS A 134 -28.72 2.34 -18.64
C LYS A 134 -30.20 2.30 -18.25
N LYS A 135 -31.05 2.06 -19.26
CA LYS A 135 -32.46 1.69 -19.03
C LYS A 135 -32.62 0.17 -19.17
#